data_387268e3de791998409c99fc5dfdfd77
#
_entry.id   387268e3de791998409c99fc5dfdfd77
#
_cell.length_a   1.000
_cell.length_b   1.000
_cell.length_c   1.000
_cell.angle_alpha   90.00
_cell.angle_beta   90.00
_cell.angle_gamma   90.00
#
_symmetry.space_group_name_H-M   'P 1'
#
loop_
_entity.id
_entity.type
_entity.pdbx_description
1 polymer ?
#
loop_
_entity_poly.entity_id
_entity_poly.type
_entity_poly.pdbx_seq_one_letter_code
_entity_poly.pdbx_strand_id
1 'polypeptide(L)'
;TDKTYVICNGFKRERYIENIARLINDGHENCIPIIDNYEEIELLSDSIDNHFNVGIRIASEEEPKFEFYTSRLGIGYKNIIPFYEEQIKNNERVDLKMLHFFINTGIRDTAYYWNELVKCLKVYVRLKKICPSLDSLNIGGGFPIKNSLAFEYDYQYMIDEILNQINITCAEAEVPVPHIFTEFGSFTVGESGGAIYEILYQKQQNDREKWNMINSSFITTLPDTWAISKRFIMLAINRWNDEYERVLLGGLTCDSDDYYNSEQNMAAIYLPKFRKEKPLYIGFFNTGAYQETIGGFGGLQHCLIPSPKHILIDRDKNNNITTKLFSEQQTSEQLLNILGYEH
;
A
#
# COMPACT_ATOMS: atom_id res chain seq x y z
N THR A 1 -6.59 4.77 23.79
CA THR A 1 -7.64 5.75 24.11
C THR A 1 -8.96 5.19 23.62
N ASP A 2 -10.04 5.43 24.35
CA ASP A 2 -11.39 4.86 24.14
C ASP A 2 -12.04 5.17 22.79
N LYS A 3 -11.32 5.84 21.89
CA LYS A 3 -11.78 6.24 20.55
C LYS A 3 -10.90 5.71 19.42
N THR A 4 -9.84 4.96 19.71
CA THR A 4 -8.95 4.43 18.68
C THR A 4 -9.40 3.03 18.30
N TYR A 5 -9.65 2.81 17.02
CA TYR A 5 -9.91 1.49 16.47
C TYR A 5 -8.61 0.82 16.05
N VAL A 6 -8.48 -0.46 16.34
CA VAL A 6 -7.40 -1.33 15.86
C VAL A 6 -8.02 -2.37 14.92
N ILE A 7 -7.88 -2.15 13.63
CA ILE A 7 -8.43 -3.06 12.60
C ILE A 7 -7.36 -4.08 12.23
N CYS A 8 -7.60 -5.34 12.57
CA CYS A 8 -6.64 -6.44 12.41
C CYS A 8 -6.91 -7.20 11.12
N ASN A 9 -6.35 -6.72 10.02
CA ASN A 9 -6.52 -7.27 8.68
C ASN A 9 -5.61 -8.47 8.39
N GLY A 10 -5.94 -9.18 7.32
CA GLY A 10 -5.15 -10.24 6.70
C GLY A 10 -5.27 -11.59 7.39
N PHE A 11 -4.65 -12.59 6.77
CA PHE A 11 -4.61 -13.96 7.27
C PHE A 11 -3.89 -14.04 8.62
N LYS A 12 -4.52 -14.70 9.61
CA LYS A 12 -4.02 -14.72 10.99
C LYS A 12 -3.37 -16.06 11.32
N ARG A 13 -2.09 -16.00 11.71
CA ARG A 13 -1.36 -17.10 12.30
C ARG A 13 -1.45 -17.05 13.83
N GLU A 14 -1.13 -18.14 14.50
CA GLU A 14 -1.20 -18.30 15.96
C GLU A 14 -0.72 -17.07 16.74
N ARG A 15 0.51 -16.62 16.51
CA ARG A 15 1.07 -15.46 17.22
C ARG A 15 0.33 -14.15 16.97
N TYR A 16 -0.29 -14.00 15.80
CA TYR A 16 -1.12 -12.83 15.53
C TYR A 16 -2.44 -12.92 16.32
N ILE A 17 -3.04 -14.10 16.36
CA ILE A 17 -4.25 -14.37 17.18
C ILE A 17 -3.96 -14.12 18.65
N GLU A 18 -2.85 -14.63 19.20
CA GLU A 18 -2.41 -14.38 20.59
C GLU A 18 -2.29 -12.87 20.89
N ASN A 19 -1.71 -12.09 20.00
CA ASN A 19 -1.59 -10.64 20.17
C ASN A 19 -2.95 -9.93 20.14
N ILE A 20 -3.85 -10.33 19.24
CA ILE A 20 -5.23 -9.82 19.18
C ILE A 20 -5.97 -10.17 20.47
N ALA A 21 -5.91 -11.44 20.89
CA ALA A 21 -6.55 -11.93 22.09
C ALA A 21 -6.08 -11.19 23.34
N ARG A 22 -4.77 -10.96 23.47
CA ARG A 22 -4.21 -10.16 24.56
C ARG A 22 -4.79 -8.75 24.62
N LEU A 23 -4.85 -8.04 23.48
CA LEU A 23 -5.42 -6.69 23.42
C LEU A 23 -6.90 -6.68 23.86
N ILE A 24 -7.68 -7.63 23.36
CA ILE A 24 -9.11 -7.72 23.69
C ILE A 24 -9.30 -8.11 25.17
N ASN A 25 -8.55 -9.08 25.67
CA ASN A 25 -8.62 -9.51 27.08
C ASN A 25 -8.14 -8.42 28.04
N ASP A 26 -7.22 -7.54 27.60
CA ASP A 26 -6.80 -6.32 28.33
C ASP A 26 -7.84 -5.18 28.28
N GLY A 27 -9.00 -5.39 27.64
CA GLY A 27 -10.15 -4.44 27.62
C GLY A 27 -10.18 -3.49 26.43
N HIS A 28 -9.46 -3.75 25.35
CA HIS A 28 -9.53 -2.95 24.12
C HIS A 28 -10.71 -3.36 23.23
N GLU A 29 -11.92 -2.91 23.58
CA GLU A 29 -13.17 -3.25 22.89
C GLU A 29 -13.21 -2.82 21.41
N ASN A 30 -12.42 -1.80 21.03
CA ASN A 30 -12.28 -1.32 19.65
C ASN A 30 -11.22 -2.06 18.83
N CYS A 31 -10.68 -3.18 19.33
CA CYS A 31 -9.86 -4.09 18.55
C CYS A 31 -10.78 -5.00 17.74
N ILE A 32 -10.76 -4.88 16.42
CA ILE A 32 -11.66 -5.60 15.51
C ILE A 32 -10.84 -6.49 14.58
N PRO A 33 -10.71 -7.80 14.85
CA PRO A 33 -10.14 -8.75 13.90
C PRO A 33 -11.08 -8.92 12.71
N ILE A 34 -10.52 -8.79 11.51
CA ILE A 34 -11.24 -8.97 10.25
C ILE A 34 -11.07 -10.41 9.80
N ILE A 35 -12.15 -11.17 9.81
CA ILE A 35 -12.16 -12.57 9.39
C ILE A 35 -11.87 -12.69 7.90
N ASP A 36 -10.81 -13.41 7.59
CA ASP A 36 -10.32 -13.64 6.23
C ASP A 36 -10.68 -15.03 5.70
N ASN A 37 -10.88 -16.00 6.60
CA ASN A 37 -11.27 -17.37 6.27
C ASN A 37 -12.17 -17.99 7.37
N TYR A 38 -12.75 -19.16 7.07
CA TYR A 38 -13.76 -19.78 7.90
C TYR A 38 -13.25 -20.26 9.27
N GLU A 39 -11.98 -20.62 9.39
CA GLU A 39 -11.41 -21.21 10.61
C GLU A 39 -11.03 -20.14 11.65
N GLU A 40 -10.83 -18.90 11.23
CA GLU A 40 -10.34 -17.84 12.12
C GLU A 40 -11.29 -17.51 13.26
N ILE A 41 -12.61 -17.68 13.08
CA ILE A 41 -13.57 -17.39 14.13
C ILE A 41 -13.46 -18.37 15.30
N GLU A 42 -13.20 -19.65 15.03
CA GLU A 42 -12.98 -20.67 16.05
C GLU A 42 -11.67 -20.38 16.81
N LEU A 43 -10.58 -20.15 16.08
CA LEU A 43 -9.27 -19.84 16.68
C LEU A 43 -9.32 -18.58 17.55
N LEU A 44 -10.04 -17.55 17.16
CA LEU A 44 -10.23 -16.34 17.97
C LEU A 44 -11.08 -16.64 19.20
N SER A 45 -12.18 -17.40 19.04
CA SER A 45 -13.06 -17.78 20.16
C SER A 45 -12.37 -18.64 21.22
N ASP A 46 -11.42 -19.46 20.81
CA ASP A 46 -10.61 -20.29 21.73
C ASP A 46 -9.56 -19.48 22.48
N SER A 47 -9.13 -18.35 21.92
CA SER A 47 -8.05 -17.53 22.48
C SER A 47 -8.53 -16.30 23.24
N ILE A 48 -9.78 -15.86 23.04
CA ILE A 48 -10.35 -14.66 23.65
C ILE A 48 -11.38 -15.07 24.70
N ASP A 49 -11.16 -14.64 25.95
CA ASP A 49 -12.05 -14.93 27.06
C ASP A 49 -13.25 -13.99 27.13
N ASN A 50 -13.05 -12.74 26.72
CA ASN A 50 -14.05 -11.69 26.78
C ASN A 50 -14.99 -11.72 25.58
N HIS A 51 -16.09 -10.96 25.64
CA HIS A 51 -16.88 -10.60 24.48
C HIS A 51 -16.04 -9.77 23.50
N PHE A 52 -16.16 -10.02 22.20
CA PHE A 52 -15.38 -9.31 21.19
C PHE A 52 -16.14 -9.03 19.90
N ASN A 53 -15.69 -7.99 19.22
CA ASN A 53 -16.21 -7.57 17.92
C ASN A 53 -15.35 -8.16 16.81
N VAL A 54 -15.98 -8.54 15.70
CA VAL A 54 -15.29 -8.98 14.48
C VAL A 54 -15.77 -8.21 13.25
N GLY A 55 -14.94 -8.19 12.22
CA GLY A 55 -15.35 -7.84 10.87
C GLY A 55 -15.25 -9.05 9.94
N ILE A 56 -15.84 -8.98 8.77
CA ILE A 56 -15.68 -9.98 7.70
C ILE A 56 -15.15 -9.28 6.46
N ARG A 57 -14.05 -9.80 5.89
CA ARG A 57 -13.56 -9.37 4.59
C ARG A 57 -14.32 -10.04 3.48
N ILE A 58 -14.82 -9.26 2.54
CA ILE A 58 -15.43 -9.74 1.30
C ILE A 58 -14.32 -10.02 0.29
N ALA A 59 -14.31 -11.23 -0.27
CA ALA A 59 -13.50 -11.54 -1.44
C ALA A 59 -14.17 -10.92 -2.68
N SER A 60 -13.63 -9.79 -3.16
CA SER A 60 -14.06 -9.18 -4.42
C SER A 60 -13.70 -10.07 -5.61
N GLU A 61 -14.48 -9.95 -6.69
CA GLU A 61 -14.11 -10.54 -7.96
C GLU A 61 -12.96 -9.72 -8.55
N GLU A 62 -11.84 -10.38 -8.88
CA GLU A 62 -10.67 -9.70 -9.45
C GLU A 62 -10.96 -9.26 -10.89
N GLU A 63 -10.40 -8.12 -11.30
CA GLU A 63 -10.48 -7.69 -12.70
C GLU A 63 -9.77 -8.72 -13.59
N PRO A 64 -10.31 -9.03 -14.80
CA PRO A 64 -9.76 -10.07 -15.70
C PRO A 64 -8.37 -9.78 -16.29
N LYS A 65 -7.45 -9.27 -15.50
CA LYS A 65 -6.02 -9.14 -15.83
C LYS A 65 -5.22 -10.37 -15.40
N PHE A 66 -5.80 -11.15 -14.49
CA PHE A 66 -5.18 -12.28 -13.86
C PHE A 66 -5.85 -13.58 -14.34
N GLU A 67 -5.14 -14.67 -14.25
CA GLU A 67 -5.70 -16.02 -14.50
C GLU A 67 -6.80 -16.36 -13.49
N PHE A 68 -6.78 -15.73 -12.31
CA PHE A 68 -7.78 -15.90 -11.25
C PHE A 68 -8.65 -14.66 -11.13
N TYR A 69 -9.95 -14.85 -11.09
CA TYR A 69 -10.96 -13.79 -11.04
C TYR A 69 -11.44 -13.46 -9.61
N THR A 70 -10.92 -14.15 -8.60
CA THR A 70 -11.31 -13.94 -7.21
C THR A 70 -10.13 -13.62 -6.34
N SER A 71 -10.34 -12.74 -5.34
CA SER A 71 -9.35 -12.49 -4.31
C SER A 71 -8.98 -13.77 -3.56
N ARG A 72 -7.69 -13.96 -3.29
CA ARG A 72 -7.22 -15.04 -2.41
C ARG A 72 -7.53 -14.78 -0.94
N LEU A 73 -7.99 -13.58 -0.60
CA LEU A 73 -8.30 -13.14 0.75
C LEU A 73 -9.80 -12.86 0.88
N GLY A 74 -10.36 -13.21 2.04
CA GLY A 74 -11.73 -12.94 2.39
C GLY A 74 -12.70 -14.06 2.01
N ILE A 75 -13.96 -13.85 2.33
CA ILE A 75 -15.07 -14.76 2.11
C ILE A 75 -15.89 -14.29 0.91
N GLY A 76 -16.21 -15.19 -0.02
CA GLY A 76 -16.97 -14.85 -1.23
C GLY A 76 -18.37 -14.31 -0.92
N TYR A 77 -18.86 -13.37 -1.72
CA TYR A 77 -20.15 -12.68 -1.54
C TYR A 77 -21.33 -13.58 -1.16
N LYS A 78 -21.45 -14.74 -1.79
CA LYS A 78 -22.55 -15.69 -1.57
C LYS A 78 -22.49 -16.35 -0.20
N ASN A 79 -21.31 -16.43 0.40
CA ASN A 79 -21.06 -17.18 1.61
C ASN A 79 -21.06 -16.30 2.88
N ILE A 80 -21.09 -14.99 2.75
CA ILE A 80 -21.06 -14.06 3.89
C ILE A 80 -22.24 -14.27 4.84
N ILE A 81 -23.46 -14.30 4.29
CA ILE A 81 -24.67 -14.48 5.09
C ILE A 81 -24.74 -15.86 5.72
N PRO A 82 -24.53 -16.97 4.97
CA PRO A 82 -24.42 -18.30 5.57
C PRO A 82 -23.36 -18.37 6.68
N PHE A 83 -22.18 -17.83 6.45
CA PHE A 83 -21.12 -17.80 7.46
C PHE A 83 -21.55 -17.06 8.75
N TYR A 84 -22.19 -15.91 8.62
CA TYR A 84 -22.73 -15.19 9.75
C TYR A 84 -23.77 -16.02 10.51
N GLU A 85 -24.73 -16.62 9.81
CA GLU A 85 -25.79 -17.41 10.43
C GLU A 85 -25.30 -18.67 11.12
N GLU A 86 -24.28 -19.32 10.57
CA GLU A 86 -23.72 -20.57 11.09
C GLU A 86 -22.70 -20.36 12.21
N GLN A 87 -21.84 -19.33 12.10
CA GLN A 87 -20.66 -19.20 12.95
C GLN A 87 -20.75 -18.05 13.98
N ILE A 88 -21.51 -16.99 13.69
CA ILE A 88 -21.50 -15.78 14.53
C ILE A 88 -22.84 -15.56 15.24
N LYS A 89 -23.94 -15.66 14.53
CA LYS A 89 -25.29 -15.26 15.00
C LYS A 89 -25.68 -15.83 16.36
N ASN A 90 -25.32 -17.07 16.64
CA ASN A 90 -25.65 -17.77 17.87
C ASN A 90 -24.49 -17.83 18.86
N ASN A 91 -23.40 -17.16 18.61
CA ASN A 91 -22.26 -17.06 19.52
C ASN A 91 -22.42 -15.82 20.41
N GLU A 92 -22.79 -16.03 21.68
CA GLU A 92 -23.06 -14.95 22.64
C GLU A 92 -21.82 -14.09 22.96
N ARG A 93 -20.62 -14.53 22.59
CA ARG A 93 -19.37 -13.81 22.81
C ARG A 93 -18.91 -12.97 21.63
N VAL A 94 -19.53 -13.09 20.47
CA VAL A 94 -19.06 -12.47 19.23
C VAL A 94 -20.13 -11.59 18.60
N ASP A 95 -19.78 -10.34 18.38
CA ASP A 95 -20.58 -9.41 17.57
C ASP A 95 -19.93 -9.14 16.22
N LEU A 96 -20.69 -9.30 15.14
CA LEU A 96 -20.27 -8.80 13.84
C LEU A 96 -20.49 -7.30 13.77
N LYS A 97 -19.38 -6.54 13.68
CA LYS A 97 -19.37 -5.09 13.72
C LYS A 97 -19.12 -4.43 12.37
N MET A 98 -18.32 -5.08 11.51
CA MET A 98 -17.79 -4.47 10.28
C MET A 98 -17.86 -5.42 9.09
N LEU A 99 -18.21 -4.88 7.91
CA LEU A 99 -17.81 -5.48 6.63
C LEU A 99 -16.59 -4.75 6.07
N HIS A 100 -15.65 -5.49 5.53
CA HIS A 100 -14.46 -4.96 4.87
C HIS A 100 -14.48 -5.30 3.39
N PHE A 101 -14.34 -4.29 2.57
CA PHE A 101 -14.30 -4.37 1.11
C PHE A 101 -12.99 -3.77 0.59
N PHE A 102 -12.37 -4.43 -0.38
CA PHE A 102 -11.16 -3.94 -1.03
C PHE A 102 -11.11 -4.46 -2.46
N ILE A 103 -10.64 -3.64 -3.39
CA ILE A 103 -10.34 -4.05 -4.76
C ILE A 103 -8.90 -3.70 -5.16
N ASN A 104 -8.27 -4.59 -5.90
CA ASN A 104 -6.85 -4.50 -6.28
C ASN A 104 -6.53 -3.41 -7.30
N THR A 105 -7.50 -2.99 -8.12
CA THR A 105 -7.31 -1.95 -9.15
C THR A 105 -7.36 -0.53 -8.61
N GLY A 106 -7.70 -0.38 -7.33
CA GLY A 106 -7.85 0.90 -6.65
C GLY A 106 -9.17 1.61 -6.96
N ILE A 107 -9.36 2.74 -6.29
CA ILE A 107 -10.59 3.56 -6.39
C ILE A 107 -10.47 4.44 -7.63
N ARG A 108 -11.21 4.07 -8.66
CA ARG A 108 -11.26 4.77 -9.94
C ARG A 108 -12.69 4.83 -10.43
N ASP A 109 -13.02 5.85 -11.20
CA ASP A 109 -14.32 5.95 -11.86
C ASP A 109 -14.40 4.96 -13.04
N THR A 110 -14.62 3.70 -12.70
CA THR A 110 -14.75 2.60 -13.65
C THR A 110 -15.99 1.77 -13.34
N ALA A 111 -16.60 1.21 -14.36
CA ALA A 111 -17.73 0.30 -14.19
C ALA A 111 -17.40 -0.88 -13.26
N TYR A 112 -16.15 -1.31 -13.26
CA TYR A 112 -15.68 -2.37 -12.37
C TYR A 112 -15.75 -1.96 -10.89
N TYR A 113 -15.19 -0.80 -10.53
CA TYR A 113 -15.24 -0.30 -9.15
C TYR A 113 -16.67 -0.16 -8.64
N TRP A 114 -17.52 0.51 -9.42
CA TRP A 114 -18.92 0.74 -9.04
C TRP A 114 -19.71 -0.55 -8.90
N ASN A 115 -19.50 -1.53 -9.81
CA ASN A 115 -20.15 -2.82 -9.71
C ASN A 115 -19.76 -3.58 -8.44
N GLU A 116 -18.48 -3.61 -8.09
CA GLU A 116 -18.00 -4.27 -6.88
C GLU A 116 -18.49 -3.57 -5.60
N LEU A 117 -18.49 -2.23 -5.58
CA LEU A 117 -19.05 -1.47 -4.47
C LEU A 117 -20.54 -1.77 -4.28
N VAL A 118 -21.32 -1.78 -5.36
CA VAL A 118 -22.77 -2.11 -5.30
C VAL A 118 -23.01 -3.54 -4.81
N LYS A 119 -22.19 -4.51 -5.22
CA LYS A 119 -22.27 -5.89 -4.69
C LYS A 119 -22.01 -5.92 -3.18
N CYS A 120 -20.97 -5.21 -2.72
CA CYS A 120 -20.68 -5.08 -1.30
C CYS A 120 -21.84 -4.47 -0.53
N LEU A 121 -22.40 -3.36 -1.01
CA LEU A 121 -23.53 -2.69 -0.38
C LEU A 121 -24.79 -3.56 -0.33
N LYS A 122 -25.07 -4.35 -1.35
CA LYS A 122 -26.15 -5.34 -1.33
C LYS A 122 -25.98 -6.39 -0.24
N VAL A 123 -24.75 -6.83 0.00
CA VAL A 123 -24.44 -7.73 1.13
C VAL A 123 -24.63 -7.01 2.45
N TYR A 124 -24.10 -5.80 2.59
CA TYR A 124 -24.23 -4.98 3.80
C TYR A 124 -25.69 -4.80 4.22
N VAL A 125 -26.55 -4.29 3.34
CA VAL A 125 -27.95 -4.00 3.68
C VAL A 125 -28.75 -5.24 4.03
N ARG A 126 -28.50 -6.38 3.36
CA ARG A 126 -29.12 -7.67 3.69
C ARG A 126 -28.67 -8.17 5.06
N LEU A 127 -27.38 -8.10 5.33
CA LEU A 127 -26.79 -8.55 6.57
C LEU A 127 -27.23 -7.66 7.74
N LYS A 128 -27.30 -6.33 7.55
CA LYS A 128 -27.75 -5.37 8.55
C LYS A 128 -29.19 -5.67 9.04
N LYS A 129 -30.06 -6.16 8.18
CA LYS A 129 -31.45 -6.53 8.54
C LYS A 129 -31.53 -7.70 9.52
N ILE A 130 -30.52 -8.57 9.55
CA ILE A 130 -30.49 -9.74 10.43
C ILE A 130 -29.40 -9.67 11.51
N CYS A 131 -28.51 -8.67 11.44
CA CYS A 131 -27.41 -8.42 12.34
C CYS A 131 -27.46 -6.98 12.86
N PRO A 132 -28.13 -6.73 14.00
CA PRO A 132 -28.25 -5.38 14.57
C PRO A 132 -26.90 -4.73 14.96
N SER A 133 -25.91 -5.55 15.36
CA SER A 133 -24.57 -5.08 15.77
C SER A 133 -23.71 -4.58 14.60
N LEU A 134 -24.00 -4.98 13.36
CA LEU A 134 -23.28 -4.51 12.17
C LEU A 134 -23.58 -3.01 11.92
N ASP A 135 -22.59 -2.14 12.12
CA ASP A 135 -22.74 -0.69 11.97
C ASP A 135 -21.59 -0.03 11.21
N SER A 136 -20.63 -0.80 10.72
CA SER A 136 -19.41 -0.27 10.13
C SER A 136 -19.14 -0.92 8.75
N LEU A 137 -18.64 -0.10 7.82
CA LEU A 137 -18.20 -0.52 6.51
C LEU A 137 -16.81 0.04 6.24
N ASN A 138 -15.83 -0.84 6.08
CA ASN A 138 -14.50 -0.47 5.63
C ASN A 138 -14.44 -0.63 4.10
N ILE A 139 -14.24 0.46 3.40
CA ILE A 139 -14.17 0.50 1.93
C ILE A 139 -12.74 0.30 1.39
N GLY A 140 -11.81 -0.06 2.27
CA GLY A 140 -10.42 -0.31 1.91
C GLY A 140 -9.67 0.95 1.49
N GLY A 141 -8.62 0.75 0.72
CA GLY A 141 -7.78 1.80 0.17
C GLY A 141 -7.79 1.82 -1.35
N GLY A 142 -6.83 2.55 -1.92
CA GLY A 142 -6.60 2.52 -3.35
C GLY A 142 -6.84 3.83 -4.09
N PHE A 143 -6.98 4.97 -3.40
CA PHE A 143 -6.91 6.26 -4.10
C PHE A 143 -5.55 6.39 -4.80
N PRO A 144 -5.56 6.79 -6.08
CA PRO A 144 -4.33 6.99 -6.83
C PRO A 144 -3.53 8.15 -6.24
N ILE A 145 -2.22 8.07 -6.36
CA ILE A 145 -1.30 9.17 -6.01
C ILE A 145 -0.69 9.73 -7.27
N LYS A 146 -0.23 10.97 -7.19
CA LYS A 146 0.43 11.68 -8.28
C LYS A 146 1.68 10.91 -8.76
N ASN A 147 1.68 10.48 -9.98
CA ASN A 147 2.78 9.73 -10.61
C ASN A 147 3.39 10.44 -11.83
N SER A 148 2.84 11.58 -12.19
CA SER A 148 3.33 12.48 -13.24
C SER A 148 2.96 13.91 -12.92
N LEU A 149 3.62 14.89 -13.56
CA LEU A 149 3.29 16.30 -13.39
C LEU A 149 1.93 16.69 -14.02
N ALA A 150 1.45 15.87 -14.95
CA ALA A 150 0.16 16.03 -15.62
C ALA A 150 -0.94 15.15 -14.99
N PHE A 151 -0.70 14.61 -13.79
CA PHE A 151 -1.68 13.77 -13.11
C PHE A 151 -2.87 14.61 -12.66
N GLU A 152 -4.07 14.18 -13.04
CA GLU A 152 -5.34 14.75 -12.62
C GLU A 152 -6.24 13.63 -12.10
N TYR A 153 -6.86 13.87 -10.96
CA TYR A 153 -7.86 13.00 -10.36
C TYR A 153 -8.76 13.81 -9.44
N ASP A 154 -10.05 13.77 -9.66
CA ASP A 154 -11.03 14.49 -8.83
C ASP A 154 -11.40 13.64 -7.61
N TYR A 155 -10.64 13.83 -6.52
CA TYR A 155 -10.86 13.13 -5.26
C TYR A 155 -12.20 13.48 -4.63
N GLN A 156 -12.62 14.75 -4.71
CA GLN A 156 -13.86 15.20 -4.09
C GLN A 156 -15.06 14.56 -4.78
N TYR A 157 -15.09 14.59 -6.11
CA TYR A 157 -16.12 13.91 -6.87
C TYR A 157 -16.24 12.43 -6.51
N MET A 158 -15.12 11.71 -6.45
CA MET A 158 -15.14 10.28 -6.13
C MET A 158 -15.62 10.00 -4.71
N ILE A 159 -15.24 10.85 -3.74
CA ILE A 159 -15.71 10.72 -2.35
C ILE A 159 -17.21 10.96 -2.29
N ASP A 160 -17.69 12.03 -2.91
CA ASP A 160 -19.10 12.40 -2.92
C ASP A 160 -19.96 11.31 -3.57
N GLU A 161 -19.53 10.75 -4.70
CA GLU A 161 -20.26 9.68 -5.38
C GLU A 161 -20.26 8.37 -4.57
N ILE A 162 -19.14 8.01 -3.91
CA ILE A 162 -19.11 6.84 -3.01
C ILE A 162 -20.08 7.01 -1.86
N LEU A 163 -20.05 8.16 -1.18
CA LEU A 163 -20.97 8.43 -0.06
C LEU A 163 -22.42 8.49 -0.51
N ASN A 164 -22.69 9.09 -1.66
CA ASN A 164 -24.01 9.15 -2.26
C ASN A 164 -24.56 7.75 -2.56
N GLN A 165 -23.73 6.87 -3.18
CA GLN A 165 -24.12 5.50 -3.47
C GLN A 165 -24.45 4.69 -2.19
N ILE A 166 -23.65 4.89 -1.12
CA ILE A 166 -23.90 4.27 0.19
C ILE A 166 -25.23 4.75 0.76
N ASN A 167 -25.44 6.07 0.78
CA ASN A 167 -26.66 6.69 1.33
C ASN A 167 -27.92 6.23 0.59
N ILE A 168 -27.91 6.25 -0.75
CA ILE A 168 -29.05 5.81 -1.56
C ILE A 168 -29.35 4.35 -1.28
N THR A 169 -28.34 3.46 -1.31
CA THR A 169 -28.56 2.03 -1.08
C THR A 169 -29.10 1.73 0.31
N CYS A 170 -28.62 2.44 1.34
CA CYS A 170 -29.13 2.27 2.70
C CYS A 170 -30.56 2.80 2.85
N ALA A 171 -30.86 3.95 2.25
CA ALA A 171 -32.22 4.54 2.26
C ALA A 171 -33.26 3.63 1.56
N GLU A 172 -32.94 3.13 0.37
CA GLU A 172 -33.79 2.20 -0.37
C GLU A 172 -34.04 0.89 0.39
N ALA A 173 -33.06 0.45 1.16
CA ALA A 173 -33.17 -0.76 1.98
C ALA A 173 -33.79 -0.52 3.36
N GLU A 174 -34.05 0.74 3.74
CA GLU A 174 -34.56 1.13 5.06
C GLU A 174 -33.63 0.69 6.21
N VAL A 175 -32.31 0.80 6.02
CA VAL A 175 -31.30 0.51 7.05
C VAL A 175 -30.45 1.75 7.36
N PRO A 176 -29.91 1.85 8.60
CA PRO A 176 -28.99 2.93 8.94
C PRO A 176 -27.73 2.95 8.07
N VAL A 177 -27.24 4.15 7.76
CA VAL A 177 -25.95 4.35 7.09
C VAL A 177 -24.82 3.90 8.02
N PRO A 178 -23.84 3.10 7.57
CA PRO A 178 -22.74 2.65 8.41
C PRO A 178 -21.73 3.77 8.73
N HIS A 179 -20.95 3.57 9.78
CA HIS A 179 -19.68 4.28 9.96
C HIS A 179 -18.70 3.82 8.86
N ILE A 180 -18.13 4.79 8.14
CA ILE A 180 -17.22 4.50 7.05
C ILE A 180 -15.78 4.51 7.54
N PHE A 181 -15.07 3.44 7.26
CA PHE A 181 -13.64 3.29 7.48
C PHE A 181 -12.91 3.26 6.14
N THR A 182 -11.72 3.83 6.11
CA THR A 182 -10.87 3.89 4.92
C THR A 182 -9.44 3.50 5.24
N GLU A 183 -8.73 2.94 4.25
CA GLU A 183 -7.33 2.52 4.37
C GLU A 183 -6.47 3.25 3.33
N PHE A 184 -6.57 4.56 3.26
CA PHE A 184 -5.93 5.40 2.24
C PHE A 184 -4.43 5.62 2.48
N GLY A 185 -3.68 4.55 2.83
CA GLY A 185 -2.27 4.61 3.20
C GLY A 185 -1.39 5.28 2.15
N SER A 186 -1.42 4.79 0.91
CA SER A 186 -0.63 5.38 -0.18
C SER A 186 -0.99 6.85 -0.44
N PHE A 187 -2.27 7.20 -0.42
CA PHE A 187 -2.73 8.57 -0.57
C PHE A 187 -2.21 9.47 0.56
N THR A 188 -2.20 8.96 1.79
CA THR A 188 -1.80 9.73 2.98
C THR A 188 -0.30 9.97 3.04
N VAL A 189 0.54 8.97 2.71
CA VAL A 189 1.99 9.05 2.91
C VAL A 189 2.80 9.04 1.61
N GLY A 190 2.19 8.77 0.47
CA GLY A 190 2.93 8.64 -0.79
C GLY A 190 3.71 9.90 -1.17
N GLU A 191 3.12 11.06 -1.03
CA GLU A 191 3.75 12.35 -1.38
C GLU A 191 4.81 12.81 -0.36
N SER A 192 4.93 12.14 0.80
CA SER A 192 5.91 12.52 1.83
C SER A 192 7.31 11.98 1.57
N GLY A 193 7.50 11.09 0.60
CA GLY A 193 8.79 10.44 0.32
C GLY A 193 9.38 10.80 -1.02
N GLY A 194 10.71 10.79 -1.08
CA GLY A 194 11.49 10.89 -2.30
C GLY A 194 12.80 10.13 -2.19
N ALA A 195 13.30 9.60 -3.30
CA ALA A 195 14.60 8.95 -3.41
C ALA A 195 15.50 9.76 -4.34
N ILE A 196 16.73 10.03 -3.92
CA ILE A 196 17.73 10.75 -4.70
C ILE A 196 18.88 9.83 -5.00
N TYR A 197 19.26 9.75 -6.27
CA TYR A 197 20.36 8.94 -6.76
C TYR A 197 21.41 9.80 -7.46
N GLU A 198 22.66 9.39 -7.33
CA GLU A 198 23.75 9.90 -8.12
C GLU A 198 23.95 9.02 -9.36
N ILE A 199 24.19 9.65 -10.51
CA ILE A 199 24.65 8.95 -11.71
C ILE A 199 26.15 8.76 -11.60
N LEU A 200 26.57 7.52 -11.36
CA LEU A 200 27.97 7.17 -11.18
C LEU A 200 28.76 7.12 -12.49
N TYR A 201 28.11 6.61 -13.52
CA TYR A 201 28.77 6.31 -14.78
C TYR A 201 27.77 6.26 -15.94
N GLN A 202 28.23 6.62 -17.14
CA GLN A 202 27.50 6.42 -18.38
C GLN A 202 28.21 5.36 -19.24
N LYS A 203 27.48 4.34 -19.67
CA LYS A 203 27.93 3.29 -20.53
C LYS A 203 27.29 3.38 -21.91
N GLN A 204 28.10 3.50 -22.95
CA GLN A 204 27.65 3.41 -24.34
C GLN A 204 27.65 1.95 -24.78
N GLN A 205 26.50 1.39 -25.08
CA GLN A 205 26.41 -0.02 -25.52
C GLN A 205 26.45 -0.17 -27.04
N ASN A 206 25.88 0.80 -27.75
CA ASN A 206 25.88 0.85 -29.20
C ASN A 206 25.64 2.31 -29.63
N ASP A 207 25.50 2.57 -30.92
CA ASP A 207 25.33 3.94 -31.47
C ASP A 207 24.07 4.67 -30.96
N ARG A 208 23.11 3.97 -30.35
CA ARG A 208 21.83 4.52 -29.94
C ARG A 208 21.57 4.47 -28.43
N GLU A 209 22.21 3.55 -27.71
CA GLU A 209 21.87 3.26 -26.31
C GLU A 209 22.99 3.68 -25.34
N LYS A 210 22.66 4.61 -24.49
CA LYS A 210 23.48 5.08 -23.38
C LYS A 210 22.79 4.75 -22.08
N TRP A 211 23.48 4.01 -21.21
CA TRP A 211 23.04 3.66 -19.89
C TRP A 211 23.67 4.58 -18.84
N ASN A 212 22.86 5.28 -18.08
CA ASN A 212 23.27 5.96 -16.86
C ASN A 212 23.06 5.00 -15.68
N MET A 213 24.15 4.68 -14.97
CA MET A 213 24.13 3.79 -13.82
C MET A 213 23.98 4.59 -12.55
N ILE A 214 22.96 4.30 -11.75
CA ILE A 214 22.70 4.95 -10.46
C ILE A 214 23.56 4.32 -9.35
N ASN A 215 23.72 5.00 -8.23
CA ASN A 215 24.44 4.52 -7.04
C ASN A 215 23.62 3.60 -6.13
N SER A 216 22.57 2.96 -6.67
CA SER A 216 21.67 2.06 -5.93
C SER A 216 21.00 1.07 -6.89
N SER A 217 19.87 0.50 -6.48
CA SER A 217 19.08 -0.44 -7.26
C SER A 217 17.61 -0.02 -7.28
N PHE A 218 16.98 -0.06 -8.44
CA PHE A 218 15.54 0.15 -8.56
C PHE A 218 14.74 -1.00 -7.94
N ILE A 219 15.22 -2.23 -8.07
CA ILE A 219 14.55 -3.40 -7.49
C ILE A 219 14.47 -3.29 -5.97
N THR A 220 15.53 -2.76 -5.31
CA THR A 220 15.59 -2.67 -3.86
C THR A 220 14.93 -1.42 -3.28
N THR A 221 15.10 -0.27 -3.93
CA THR A 221 14.63 1.02 -3.39
C THR A 221 13.32 1.52 -4.00
N LEU A 222 12.99 1.07 -5.23
CA LEU A 222 11.73 1.37 -5.93
C LEU A 222 11.12 0.11 -6.55
N PRO A 223 10.86 -0.96 -5.76
CA PRO A 223 10.46 -2.27 -6.27
C PRO A 223 9.18 -2.25 -7.11
N ASP A 224 8.28 -1.30 -6.90
CA ASP A 224 7.06 -1.17 -7.70
C ASP A 224 7.35 -0.84 -9.18
N THR A 225 8.53 -0.30 -9.51
CA THR A 225 8.93 -0.07 -10.91
C THR A 225 9.09 -1.39 -11.64
N TRP A 226 9.66 -2.38 -10.96
CA TRP A 226 9.86 -3.74 -11.46
C TRP A 226 8.59 -4.60 -11.34
N ALA A 227 7.99 -4.64 -10.14
CA ALA A 227 6.90 -5.57 -9.83
C ALA A 227 5.59 -5.24 -10.57
N ILE A 228 5.26 -3.97 -10.73
CA ILE A 228 3.97 -3.52 -11.28
C ILE A 228 4.11 -2.39 -12.33
N SER A 229 5.31 -2.17 -12.84
CA SER A 229 5.60 -1.11 -13.83
C SER A 229 5.11 0.28 -13.37
N LYS A 230 5.19 0.56 -12.07
CA LYS A 230 4.75 1.83 -11.51
C LYS A 230 5.67 2.96 -11.94
N ARG A 231 5.07 4.10 -12.25
CA ARG A 231 5.77 5.34 -12.55
C ARG A 231 5.86 6.22 -11.32
N PHE A 232 6.92 7.01 -11.28
CA PHE A 232 7.13 8.07 -10.32
C PHE A 232 7.44 9.38 -11.04
N ILE A 233 7.20 10.50 -10.39
CA ILE A 233 7.69 11.79 -10.87
C ILE A 233 9.22 11.73 -10.76
N MET A 234 9.91 11.82 -11.89
CA MET A 234 11.37 11.80 -11.95
C MET A 234 11.87 13.15 -12.48
N LEU A 235 12.82 13.75 -11.77
CA LEU A 235 13.42 15.04 -12.14
C LEU A 235 14.93 15.00 -11.92
N ALA A 236 15.69 15.70 -12.76
CA ALA A 236 17.06 16.05 -12.41
C ALA A 236 17.03 16.97 -11.19
N ILE A 237 17.90 16.76 -10.20
CA ILE A 237 18.00 17.60 -8.99
C ILE A 237 18.90 18.81 -9.23
N ASN A 238 19.89 18.65 -10.08
CA ASN A 238 20.82 19.69 -10.46
C ASN A 238 21.01 19.75 -11.97
N ARG A 239 21.76 20.74 -12.45
CA ARG A 239 22.14 20.88 -13.85
C ARG A 239 20.97 21.07 -14.82
N TRP A 240 19.89 21.70 -14.36
CA TRP A 240 18.65 21.92 -15.11
C TRP A 240 18.83 22.65 -16.45
N ASN A 241 19.82 23.53 -16.56
CA ASN A 241 20.09 24.33 -17.76
C ASN A 241 21.13 23.69 -18.70
N ASP A 242 21.61 22.48 -18.36
CA ASP A 242 22.55 21.75 -19.21
C ASP A 242 21.80 21.18 -20.43
N GLU A 243 22.55 20.82 -21.46
CA GLU A 243 22.02 20.09 -22.61
C GLU A 243 21.58 18.68 -22.18
N TYR A 244 20.40 18.27 -22.63
CA TYR A 244 19.80 16.96 -22.32
C TYR A 244 20.09 15.96 -23.42
N GLU A 245 20.21 14.71 -23.07
CA GLU A 245 20.31 13.59 -24.00
C GLU A 245 19.40 12.44 -23.60
N ARG A 246 19.08 11.60 -24.57
CA ARG A 246 18.32 10.37 -24.35
C ARG A 246 19.19 9.33 -23.68
N VAL A 247 18.71 8.75 -22.58
CA VAL A 247 19.41 7.73 -21.80
C VAL A 247 18.47 6.64 -21.30
N LEU A 248 19.06 5.54 -20.89
CA LEU A 248 18.42 4.48 -20.09
C LEU A 248 18.98 4.58 -18.66
N LEU A 249 18.21 4.18 -17.66
CA LEU A 249 18.67 4.14 -16.27
C LEU A 249 18.81 2.68 -15.80
N GLY A 250 19.98 2.34 -15.29
CA GLY A 250 20.27 1.02 -14.72
C GLY A 250 20.71 1.12 -13.27
N GLY A 251 20.36 0.11 -12.46
CA GLY A 251 20.85 -0.09 -11.10
C GLY A 251 22.14 -0.91 -11.07
N LEU A 252 22.64 -1.18 -9.85
CA LEU A 252 23.94 -1.84 -9.63
C LEU A 252 23.86 -3.36 -9.46
N THR A 253 22.67 -3.92 -9.36
CA THR A 253 22.54 -5.37 -9.13
C THR A 253 22.82 -6.17 -10.40
N CYS A 254 23.05 -7.47 -10.23
CA CYS A 254 23.24 -8.38 -11.37
C CYS A 254 21.92 -8.79 -12.04
N ASP A 255 20.78 -8.35 -11.49
CA ASP A 255 19.46 -8.65 -12.05
C ASP A 255 19.26 -7.87 -13.36
N SER A 256 18.86 -8.58 -14.42
CA SER A 256 18.62 -7.98 -15.74
C SER A 256 17.46 -6.99 -15.77
N ASP A 257 16.56 -7.06 -14.79
CA ASP A 257 15.41 -6.17 -14.64
C ASP A 257 15.68 -4.95 -13.74
N ASP A 258 16.91 -4.79 -13.24
CA ASP A 258 17.31 -3.64 -12.41
C ASP A 258 17.52 -2.38 -13.26
N TYR A 259 16.44 -1.91 -13.85
CA TYR A 259 16.39 -0.67 -14.62
C TYR A 259 15.05 0.06 -14.43
N TYR A 260 15.04 1.35 -14.74
CA TYR A 260 13.82 2.16 -14.73
C TYR A 260 13.28 2.35 -16.13
N ASN A 261 12.07 1.84 -16.37
CA ASN A 261 11.32 2.05 -17.59
C ASN A 261 10.23 3.10 -17.35
N SER A 262 10.47 4.34 -17.77
CA SER A 262 9.53 5.45 -17.55
C SER A 262 8.28 5.37 -18.43
N GLU A 263 8.33 4.62 -19.53
CA GLU A 263 7.25 4.48 -20.49
C GLU A 263 7.03 3.01 -20.84
N GLN A 264 5.78 2.55 -20.79
CA GLN A 264 5.45 1.14 -21.12
C GLN A 264 6.01 0.68 -22.49
N ASN A 265 6.29 1.62 -23.38
CA ASN A 265 6.77 1.32 -24.75
C ASN A 265 8.03 2.10 -25.15
N MET A 266 8.55 2.98 -24.30
CA MET A 266 9.73 3.78 -24.60
C MET A 266 10.67 3.79 -23.40
N ALA A 267 11.52 2.79 -23.31
CA ALA A 267 12.47 2.59 -22.21
C ALA A 267 13.56 3.68 -22.11
N ALA A 268 13.33 4.89 -22.55
CA ALA A 268 14.30 5.95 -22.55
C ALA A 268 13.75 7.25 -21.94
N ILE A 269 14.59 7.94 -21.26
CA ILE A 269 14.32 9.22 -20.61
C ILE A 269 15.33 10.26 -21.10
N TYR A 270 15.05 11.55 -20.86
CA TYR A 270 15.95 12.63 -21.15
C TYR A 270 16.52 13.21 -19.87
N LEU A 271 17.85 13.22 -19.74
CA LEU A 271 18.58 13.77 -18.60
C LEU A 271 19.70 14.70 -19.09
N PRO A 272 20.19 15.61 -18.21
CA PRO A 272 21.40 16.39 -18.51
C PRO A 272 22.56 15.45 -18.91
N LYS A 273 23.30 15.81 -19.97
CA LYS A 273 24.44 15.00 -20.45
C LYS A 273 25.41 14.67 -19.33
N PHE A 274 25.74 13.38 -19.20
CA PHE A 274 26.71 12.94 -18.21
C PHE A 274 28.08 13.57 -18.45
N ARG A 275 28.71 14.05 -17.37
CA ARG A 275 30.08 14.58 -17.35
C ARG A 275 30.76 14.11 -16.08
N LYS A 276 31.86 13.40 -16.22
CA LYS A 276 32.56 12.78 -15.09
C LYS A 276 32.94 13.76 -13.98
N GLU A 277 33.28 15.01 -14.37
CA GLU A 277 33.72 16.06 -13.46
C GLU A 277 32.58 16.85 -12.81
N LYS A 278 31.33 16.58 -13.20
CA LYS A 278 30.16 17.29 -12.70
C LYS A 278 29.11 16.28 -12.25
N PRO A 279 28.96 16.01 -10.95
CA PRO A 279 27.95 15.09 -10.43
C PRO A 279 26.56 15.40 -10.97
N LEU A 280 25.82 14.38 -11.33
CA LEU A 280 24.42 14.46 -11.75
C LEU A 280 23.57 13.68 -10.76
N TYR A 281 22.61 14.36 -10.14
CA TYR A 281 21.65 13.77 -9.24
C TYR A 281 20.26 13.75 -9.85
N ILE A 282 19.57 12.66 -9.68
CA ILE A 282 18.16 12.49 -10.11
C ILE A 282 17.31 12.17 -8.89
N GLY A 283 16.09 12.69 -8.86
CA GLY A 283 15.14 12.46 -7.79
C GLY A 283 13.89 11.76 -8.31
N PHE A 284 13.41 10.81 -7.55
CA PHE A 284 12.11 10.17 -7.73
C PHE A 284 11.22 10.61 -6.57
N PHE A 285 10.04 11.15 -6.87
CA PHE A 285 9.14 11.75 -5.89
C PHE A 285 7.87 10.93 -5.75
N ASN A 286 7.19 11.15 -4.61
CA ASN A 286 5.98 10.42 -4.24
C ASN A 286 6.24 8.93 -3.99
N THR A 287 7.36 8.63 -3.34
CA THR A 287 7.83 7.28 -3.02
C THR A 287 7.58 6.88 -1.56
N GLY A 288 6.81 7.67 -0.79
CA GLY A 288 6.62 7.49 0.66
C GLY A 288 5.81 6.26 1.08
N ALA A 289 5.21 5.53 0.11
CA ALA A 289 4.45 4.32 0.39
C ALA A 289 5.08 3.11 -0.29
N TYR A 290 5.22 2.02 0.44
CA TYR A 290 5.74 0.70 0.05
C TYR A 290 7.24 0.66 -0.24
N GLN A 291 7.69 1.08 -1.35
CA GLN A 291 9.03 1.13 -1.96
C GLN A 291 10.16 0.47 -1.13
N GLU A 292 11.04 1.24 -0.52
CA GLU A 292 12.16 0.71 0.25
C GLU A 292 11.73 -0.24 1.39
N THR A 293 10.58 0.02 2.01
CA THR A 293 10.02 -0.85 3.06
C THR A 293 9.74 -2.26 2.53
N ILE A 294 9.27 -2.41 1.29
CA ILE A 294 9.07 -3.71 0.63
C ILE A 294 10.40 -4.32 0.24
N GLY A 295 11.34 -3.50 -0.22
CA GLY A 295 12.67 -3.92 -0.65
C GLY A 295 13.60 -4.41 0.47
N GLY A 296 13.18 -4.33 1.74
CA GLY A 296 13.95 -4.82 2.89
C GLY A 296 14.53 -3.70 3.77
N PHE A 297 13.73 -2.72 4.12
CA PHE A 297 14.10 -1.62 5.01
C PHE A 297 14.77 -2.11 6.29
N GLY A 298 16.01 -1.64 6.52
CA GLY A 298 16.80 -2.00 7.69
C GLY A 298 17.32 -3.45 7.71
N GLY A 299 17.06 -4.24 6.67
CA GLY A 299 17.52 -5.62 6.50
C GLY A 299 18.52 -5.80 5.36
N LEU A 300 18.63 -7.03 4.87
CA LEU A 300 19.44 -7.36 3.70
C LEU A 300 18.66 -7.07 2.41
N GLN A 301 19.29 -6.39 1.50
CA GLN A 301 18.76 -6.13 0.16
C GLN A 301 19.47 -6.99 -0.89
N HIS A 302 18.86 -7.13 -2.07
CA HIS A 302 19.45 -7.87 -3.18
C HIS A 302 20.86 -7.36 -3.50
N CYS A 303 21.79 -8.28 -3.76
CA CYS A 303 23.23 -8.00 -3.96
C CYS A 303 23.89 -7.22 -2.81
N LEU A 304 23.32 -7.28 -1.60
CA LEU A 304 23.77 -6.54 -0.42
C LEU A 304 23.91 -5.02 -0.67
N ILE A 305 23.05 -4.47 -1.51
CA ILE A 305 22.98 -3.01 -1.68
C ILE A 305 22.61 -2.39 -0.32
N PRO A 306 23.41 -1.47 0.21
CA PRO A 306 23.13 -0.89 1.52
C PRO A 306 21.88 -0.01 1.49
N SER A 307 21.11 -0.02 2.58
CA SER A 307 20.03 0.95 2.78
C SER A 307 20.59 2.37 2.74
N PRO A 308 19.92 3.30 2.04
CA PRO A 308 20.43 4.65 1.86
C PRO A 308 20.36 5.46 3.16
N LYS A 309 21.03 6.60 3.16
CA LYS A 309 20.87 7.62 4.22
C LYS A 309 19.46 8.23 4.13
N HIS A 310 18.78 8.34 5.28
CA HIS A 310 17.46 8.99 5.38
C HIS A 310 17.58 10.37 6.01
N ILE A 311 17.00 11.34 5.37
CA ILE A 311 16.95 12.75 5.82
C ILE A 311 15.49 13.18 5.89
N LEU A 312 15.08 13.66 7.05
CA LEU A 312 13.80 14.36 7.21
C LEU A 312 13.95 15.79 6.72
N ILE A 313 13.04 16.20 5.85
CA ILE A 313 12.96 17.58 5.34
C ILE A 313 11.63 18.14 5.81
N ASP A 314 11.67 19.30 6.46
CA ASP A 314 10.49 19.96 7.01
C ASP A 314 10.61 21.49 6.84
N ARG A 315 9.58 22.19 7.20
CA ARG A 315 9.56 23.67 7.27
C ARG A 315 9.41 24.13 8.70
N ASP A 316 10.24 25.07 9.10
CA ASP A 316 10.11 25.74 10.39
C ASP A 316 8.89 26.70 10.41
N LYS A 317 8.66 27.29 11.58
CA LYS A 317 7.58 28.29 11.77
C LYS A 317 7.69 29.53 10.87
N ASN A 318 8.89 29.78 10.33
CA ASN A 318 9.18 30.90 9.43
C ASN A 318 9.18 30.46 7.94
N ASN A 319 8.72 29.22 7.67
CA ASN A 319 8.68 28.61 6.34
C ASN A 319 10.07 28.32 5.72
N ASN A 320 11.15 28.33 6.52
CA ASN A 320 12.47 27.92 6.06
C ASN A 320 12.57 26.40 6.01
N ILE A 321 13.25 25.88 5.00
CA ILE A 321 13.52 24.44 4.89
C ILE A 321 14.54 24.04 5.99
N THR A 322 14.18 23.04 6.76
CA THR A 322 15.03 22.40 7.77
C THR A 322 15.29 20.95 7.40
N THR A 323 16.47 20.45 7.75
CA THR A 323 16.84 19.05 7.52
C THR A 323 17.32 18.42 8.80
N LYS A 324 16.95 17.15 9.01
CA LYS A 324 17.43 16.34 10.14
C LYS A 324 17.80 14.94 9.64
N LEU A 325 18.97 14.49 10.03
CA LEU A 325 19.35 13.10 9.80
C LEU A 325 18.43 12.19 10.61
N PHE A 326 17.77 11.25 9.91
CA PHE A 326 16.94 10.21 10.52
C PHE A 326 17.75 8.92 10.72
N SER A 327 18.40 8.43 9.68
CA SER A 327 19.33 7.31 9.77
C SER A 327 20.52 7.48 8.80
N GLU A 328 21.69 7.00 9.21
CA GLU A 328 22.85 6.90 8.32
C GLU A 328 22.68 5.77 7.31
N GLN A 329 23.46 5.82 6.25
CA GLN A 329 23.59 4.73 5.30
C GLN A 329 24.04 3.45 6.03
N GLN A 330 23.47 2.32 5.68
CA GLN A 330 23.85 1.02 6.23
C GLN A 330 25.32 0.71 6.00
N THR A 331 25.99 0.26 7.05
CA THR A 331 27.45 -0.07 7.00
C THR A 331 27.67 -1.57 6.70
N SER A 332 28.90 -1.91 6.30
CA SER A 332 29.29 -3.32 6.12
C SER A 332 29.18 -4.12 7.42
N GLU A 333 29.49 -3.52 8.57
CA GLU A 333 29.35 -4.16 9.88
C GLU A 333 27.89 -4.49 10.20
N GLN A 334 26.96 -3.58 9.93
CA GLN A 334 25.53 -3.84 10.10
C GLN A 334 25.06 -5.00 9.20
N LEU A 335 25.52 -5.06 7.95
CA LEU A 335 25.21 -6.16 7.04
C LEU A 335 25.76 -7.50 7.56
N LEU A 336 27.02 -7.53 8.03
CA LEU A 336 27.62 -8.73 8.61
C LEU A 336 26.89 -9.21 9.85
N ASN A 337 26.49 -8.29 10.74
CA ASN A 337 25.70 -8.62 11.93
C ASN A 337 24.34 -9.24 11.57
N ILE A 338 23.63 -8.70 10.56
CA ILE A 338 22.37 -9.27 10.08
C ILE A 338 22.58 -10.68 9.51
N LEU A 339 23.72 -10.94 8.87
CA LEU A 339 24.10 -12.26 8.36
C LEU A 339 24.54 -13.23 9.47
N GLY A 340 24.69 -12.78 10.70
CA GLY A 340 25.10 -13.61 11.83
C GLY A 340 26.61 -13.76 12.02
N TYR A 341 27.42 -12.92 11.38
CA TYR A 341 28.86 -12.86 11.63
C TYR A 341 29.14 -11.97 12.85
N GLU A 342 29.75 -12.56 13.87
CA GLU A 342 30.30 -11.83 15.01
C GLU A 342 31.66 -11.23 14.63
N HIS A 343 31.95 -10.02 15.08
CA HIS A 343 33.24 -9.32 14.90
C HIS A 343 34.02 -9.25 16.22
#